data_3e6963ca9eb578e8e90f10dde8fd7a5a
#
_entry.id   3e6963ca9eb578e8e90f10dde8fd7a5a
#
_cell.length_a   1.000
_cell.length_b   1.000
_cell.length_c   1.000
_cell.angle_alpha   90.00
_cell.angle_beta   90.00
_cell.angle_gamma   90.00
#
_symmetry.space_group_name_H-M   'P 1'
#
loop_
_entity.id
_entity.type
_entity.pdbx_description
1 polymer ?
#
loop_
_entity_poly.entity_id
_entity_poly.type
_entity_poly.pdbx_seq_one_letter_code
_entity_poly.pdbx_strand_id
1 'polypeptide(L)'
;MDKEWYLEYEIQKNRPGLLGEITSLLGMLSINIITINGVENSRRGMLLVSEYDENIDRLKSIMQMMETIKITKIRNPKLKDKMAVRHGKYIHTDVDDRKTFRFVRDELGLLVDFMAELFKQDGHKLIGIRGMPRVGKTESVVAASVCANKRWLFLSSTMIKQTVRSELIEGEYNTNTTYIIDGIVSTRRANEKHWQLIRELMQLPAVKIVEHPDIFVQTTEYTMDDFDYIIELRSHVDEEITYESFEQQQFNEESGFSMFDF
;
A
#
# COMPACT_ATOMS: atom_id res chain seq x y z
N MET A 1 -6.83 -21.39 -19.44
CA MET A 1 -6.25 -20.82 -18.21
C MET A 1 -7.32 -20.02 -17.52
N ASP A 2 -7.59 -20.34 -16.28
CA ASP A 2 -8.57 -19.64 -15.47
C ASP A 2 -8.22 -18.16 -15.35
N LYS A 3 -9.18 -17.31 -15.70
CA LYS A 3 -9.00 -15.87 -15.74
C LYS A 3 -9.77 -15.22 -14.60
N GLU A 4 -9.10 -14.35 -13.86
CA GLU A 4 -9.73 -13.63 -12.74
C GLU A 4 -10.54 -12.44 -13.24
N TRP A 5 -11.71 -12.22 -12.61
CA TRP A 5 -12.62 -11.12 -12.89
C TRP A 5 -13.04 -10.44 -11.61
N TYR A 6 -13.24 -9.14 -11.70
CA TYR A 6 -13.86 -8.32 -10.66
C TYR A 6 -15.25 -7.90 -11.10
N LEU A 7 -16.25 -8.29 -10.32
CA LEU A 7 -17.64 -7.86 -10.46
C LEU A 7 -17.96 -6.95 -9.27
N GLU A 8 -18.47 -5.74 -9.56
CA GLU A 8 -19.02 -4.83 -8.57
C GLU A 8 -20.43 -4.46 -8.98
N TYR A 9 -21.35 -4.54 -8.05
CA TYR A 9 -22.75 -4.13 -8.25
C TYR A 9 -23.29 -3.40 -7.02
N GLU A 10 -24.25 -2.53 -7.26
CA GLU A 10 -24.99 -1.80 -6.25
C GLU A 10 -26.37 -2.43 -6.07
N ILE A 11 -26.79 -2.65 -4.82
CA ILE A 11 -28.10 -3.19 -4.48
C ILE A 11 -29.12 -2.07 -4.54
N GLN A 12 -30.08 -2.15 -5.49
CA GLN A 12 -31.18 -1.19 -5.64
C GLN A 12 -32.38 -1.55 -4.77
N LYS A 13 -32.73 -2.85 -4.69
CA LYS A 13 -33.80 -3.39 -3.86
C LYS A 13 -33.26 -4.59 -3.08
N ASN A 14 -32.96 -4.36 -1.80
CA ASN A 14 -32.49 -5.44 -0.94
C ASN A 14 -33.68 -6.33 -0.53
N ARG A 15 -33.54 -7.64 -0.73
CA ARG A 15 -34.54 -8.63 -0.33
C ARG A 15 -33.90 -9.95 0.06
N PRO A 16 -34.54 -10.75 0.92
CA PRO A 16 -34.10 -12.11 1.23
C PRO A 16 -33.89 -12.94 -0.07
N GLY A 17 -32.81 -13.71 -0.12
CA GLY A 17 -32.50 -14.58 -1.25
C GLY A 17 -31.73 -13.91 -2.40
N LEU A 18 -31.60 -12.58 -2.45
CA LEU A 18 -30.91 -11.88 -3.56
C LEU A 18 -29.49 -12.40 -3.79
N LEU A 19 -28.69 -12.60 -2.74
CA LEU A 19 -27.35 -13.16 -2.87
C LEU A 19 -27.40 -14.59 -3.40
N GLY A 20 -28.34 -15.41 -2.92
CA GLY A 20 -28.54 -16.78 -3.39
C GLY A 20 -28.85 -16.85 -4.88
N GLU A 21 -29.66 -15.93 -5.40
CA GLU A 21 -29.96 -15.86 -6.84
C GLU A 21 -28.71 -15.54 -7.67
N ILE A 22 -27.93 -14.55 -7.22
CA ILE A 22 -26.68 -14.16 -7.91
C ILE A 22 -25.67 -15.31 -7.89
N THR A 23 -25.49 -15.98 -6.74
CA THR A 23 -24.56 -17.10 -6.61
C THR A 23 -25.03 -18.32 -7.41
N SER A 24 -26.34 -18.59 -7.48
CA SER A 24 -26.93 -19.64 -8.32
C SER A 24 -26.70 -19.35 -9.81
N LEU A 25 -26.90 -18.10 -10.24
CA LEU A 25 -26.62 -17.68 -11.62
C LEU A 25 -25.14 -17.89 -11.98
N LEU A 26 -24.21 -17.52 -11.10
CA LEU A 26 -22.78 -17.74 -11.29
C LEU A 26 -22.48 -19.24 -11.45
N GLY A 27 -23.05 -20.09 -10.57
CA GLY A 27 -22.89 -21.55 -10.67
C GLY A 27 -23.42 -22.13 -11.98
N MET A 28 -24.62 -21.69 -12.44
CA MET A 28 -25.19 -22.11 -13.72
C MET A 28 -24.33 -21.70 -14.94
N LEU A 29 -23.59 -20.62 -14.82
CA LEU A 29 -22.67 -20.15 -15.85
C LEU A 29 -21.24 -20.71 -15.68
N SER A 30 -21.03 -21.66 -14.78
CA SER A 30 -19.71 -22.25 -14.49
C SER A 30 -18.66 -21.19 -14.11
N ILE A 31 -19.07 -20.18 -13.35
CA ILE A 31 -18.20 -19.13 -12.82
C ILE A 31 -17.98 -19.39 -11.32
N ASN A 32 -16.73 -19.57 -10.92
CA ASN A 32 -16.36 -19.76 -9.52
C ASN A 32 -16.19 -18.44 -8.79
N ILE A 33 -16.61 -18.40 -7.51
CA ILE A 33 -16.43 -17.26 -6.63
C ILE A 33 -15.19 -17.51 -5.77
N ILE A 34 -14.18 -16.62 -5.85
CA ILE A 34 -13.02 -16.63 -4.96
C ILE A 34 -13.41 -16.02 -3.61
N THR A 35 -14.01 -14.84 -3.67
CA THR A 35 -14.46 -14.13 -2.47
C THR A 35 -15.51 -13.09 -2.82
N ILE A 36 -16.32 -12.73 -1.82
CA ILE A 36 -17.35 -11.70 -1.89
C ILE A 36 -17.34 -10.88 -0.61
N ASN A 37 -17.53 -9.57 -0.74
CA ASN A 37 -17.70 -8.69 0.41
C ASN A 37 -18.57 -7.47 0.07
N GLY A 38 -19.06 -6.79 1.11
CA GLY A 38 -19.51 -5.41 0.99
C GLY A 38 -18.27 -4.53 0.80
N VAL A 39 -18.25 -3.66 -0.20
CA VAL A 39 -17.08 -2.80 -0.42
C VAL A 39 -17.34 -1.36 0.00
N GLU A 40 -18.57 -0.91 -0.05
CA GLU A 40 -19.02 0.40 0.45
C GLU A 40 -20.55 0.49 0.39
N ASN A 41 -21.20 1.00 1.43
CA ASN A 41 -22.65 1.22 1.48
C ASN A 41 -23.45 0.03 0.92
N SER A 42 -24.25 0.25 -0.15
CA SER A 42 -25.06 -0.77 -0.84
C SER A 42 -24.27 -1.58 -1.87
N ARG A 43 -22.97 -1.34 -2.06
CA ARG A 43 -22.15 -2.01 -3.07
C ARG A 43 -21.59 -3.33 -2.57
N ARG A 44 -21.50 -4.29 -3.48
CA ARG A 44 -20.88 -5.60 -3.27
C ARG A 44 -19.81 -5.81 -4.33
N GLY A 45 -18.64 -6.27 -3.88
CA GLY A 45 -17.54 -6.67 -4.73
C GLY A 45 -17.36 -8.19 -4.70
N MET A 46 -17.12 -8.79 -5.85
CA MET A 46 -16.80 -10.20 -6.00
C MET A 46 -15.52 -10.37 -6.83
N LEU A 47 -14.65 -11.27 -6.38
CA LEU A 47 -13.59 -11.82 -7.21
C LEU A 47 -14.06 -13.18 -7.73
N LEU A 48 -14.03 -13.31 -9.04
CA LEU A 48 -14.56 -14.46 -9.78
C LEU A 48 -13.45 -15.10 -10.60
N VAL A 49 -13.60 -16.38 -10.92
CA VAL A 49 -12.77 -17.10 -11.89
C VAL A 49 -13.66 -17.74 -12.93
N SER A 50 -13.30 -17.54 -14.19
CA SER A 50 -13.95 -18.18 -15.32
C SER A 50 -12.92 -18.65 -16.34
N GLU A 51 -13.14 -19.84 -16.87
CA GLU A 51 -12.32 -20.40 -17.95
C GLU A 51 -12.60 -19.69 -19.29
N TYR A 52 -13.87 -19.25 -19.51
CA TYR A 52 -14.34 -18.67 -20.76
C TYR A 52 -14.87 -17.25 -20.55
N ASP A 53 -14.40 -16.30 -21.36
CA ASP A 53 -14.85 -14.90 -21.34
C ASP A 53 -16.35 -14.79 -21.71
N GLU A 54 -16.86 -15.68 -22.56
CA GLU A 54 -18.27 -15.74 -22.96
C GLU A 54 -19.22 -15.92 -21.77
N ASN A 55 -18.82 -16.65 -20.73
CA ASN A 55 -19.64 -16.84 -19.53
C ASN A 55 -19.80 -15.52 -18.76
N ILE A 56 -18.77 -14.69 -18.77
CA ILE A 56 -18.79 -13.34 -18.17
C ILE A 56 -19.69 -12.40 -18.98
N ASP A 57 -19.66 -12.48 -20.31
CA ASP A 57 -20.55 -11.68 -21.17
C ASP A 57 -22.02 -12.07 -20.98
N ARG A 58 -22.31 -13.37 -20.84
CA ARG A 58 -23.65 -13.87 -20.50
C ARG A 58 -24.09 -13.39 -19.12
N LEU A 59 -23.20 -13.49 -18.09
CA LEU A 59 -23.44 -12.97 -16.76
C LEU A 59 -23.83 -11.51 -16.80
N LYS A 60 -23.03 -10.69 -17.50
CA LYS A 60 -23.27 -9.25 -17.65
C LYS A 60 -24.64 -8.98 -18.26
N SER A 61 -24.99 -9.69 -19.34
CA SER A 61 -26.25 -9.52 -20.04
C SER A 61 -27.45 -9.86 -19.14
N ILE A 62 -27.38 -10.95 -18.38
CA ILE A 62 -28.46 -11.36 -17.48
C ILE A 62 -28.60 -10.40 -16.31
N MET A 63 -27.47 -10.04 -15.67
CA MET A 63 -27.51 -9.14 -14.50
C MET A 63 -27.95 -7.72 -14.85
N GLN A 64 -27.75 -7.25 -16.09
CA GLN A 64 -28.26 -5.96 -16.56
C GLN A 64 -29.78 -5.91 -16.68
N MET A 65 -30.45 -7.05 -16.78
CA MET A 65 -31.92 -7.15 -16.82
C MET A 65 -32.55 -7.24 -15.41
N MET A 66 -31.72 -7.40 -14.37
CA MET A 66 -32.20 -7.50 -12.99
C MET A 66 -32.48 -6.10 -12.41
N GLU A 67 -33.75 -5.81 -12.05
CA GLU A 67 -34.12 -4.53 -11.44
C GLU A 67 -33.63 -4.37 -9.99
N THR A 68 -33.18 -5.44 -9.37
CA THR A 68 -32.77 -5.46 -7.95
C THR A 68 -31.35 -5.00 -7.74
N ILE A 69 -30.51 -4.99 -8.79
CA ILE A 69 -29.11 -4.63 -8.75
C ILE A 69 -28.73 -3.77 -9.95
N LYS A 70 -27.63 -3.01 -9.82
CA LYS A 70 -27.01 -2.28 -10.91
C LYS A 70 -25.52 -2.62 -10.98
N ILE A 71 -25.06 -3.22 -12.07
CA ILE A 71 -23.63 -3.47 -12.28
C ILE A 71 -22.91 -2.12 -12.37
N THR A 72 -21.87 -1.95 -11.56
CA THR A 72 -21.00 -0.77 -11.59
C THR A 72 -19.67 -1.06 -12.28
N LYS A 73 -19.13 -2.27 -12.10
CA LYS A 73 -17.88 -2.71 -12.74
C LYS A 73 -17.93 -4.21 -13.06
N ILE A 74 -17.42 -4.58 -14.22
CA ILE A 74 -17.07 -5.96 -14.56
C ILE A 74 -15.83 -5.92 -15.46
N ARG A 75 -14.69 -6.42 -14.97
CA ARG A 75 -13.39 -6.36 -15.63
C ARG A 75 -12.34 -7.20 -14.92
N ASN A 76 -11.15 -7.31 -15.49
CA ASN A 76 -10.02 -7.90 -14.77
C ASN A 76 -9.71 -7.10 -13.49
N PRO A 77 -9.44 -7.78 -12.37
CA PRO A 77 -9.20 -7.12 -11.08
C PRO A 77 -7.86 -6.36 -11.07
N LYS A 78 -7.89 -5.16 -10.56
CA LYS A 78 -6.69 -4.41 -10.17
C LYS A 78 -6.35 -4.72 -8.72
N LEU A 79 -5.12 -4.41 -8.28
CA LEU A 79 -4.72 -4.62 -6.88
C LEU A 79 -5.71 -3.99 -5.89
N LYS A 80 -6.13 -2.74 -6.13
CA LYS A 80 -7.09 -2.04 -5.28
C LYS A 80 -8.48 -2.71 -5.22
N ASP A 81 -8.90 -3.42 -6.28
CA ASP A 81 -10.17 -4.15 -6.26
C ASP A 81 -10.06 -5.40 -5.38
N LYS A 82 -8.93 -6.12 -5.48
CA LYS A 82 -8.63 -7.27 -4.61
C LYS A 82 -8.61 -6.85 -3.14
N MET A 83 -7.97 -5.71 -2.83
CA MET A 83 -7.95 -5.16 -1.49
C MET A 83 -9.35 -4.75 -1.02
N ALA A 84 -10.13 -4.07 -1.86
CA ALA A 84 -11.48 -3.63 -1.52
C ALA A 84 -12.39 -4.81 -1.16
N VAL A 85 -12.33 -5.92 -1.92
CA VAL A 85 -13.12 -7.11 -1.60
C VAL A 85 -12.60 -7.82 -0.36
N ARG A 86 -11.27 -7.91 -0.16
CA ARG A 86 -10.66 -8.56 0.99
C ARG A 86 -11.01 -7.85 2.32
N HIS A 87 -10.95 -6.53 2.32
CA HIS A 87 -11.12 -5.71 3.53
C HIS A 87 -12.50 -5.04 3.66
N GLY A 88 -13.34 -5.12 2.64
CA GLY A 88 -14.66 -4.49 2.64
C GLY A 88 -14.62 -2.96 2.52
N LYS A 89 -13.49 -2.39 2.06
CA LYS A 89 -13.27 -0.96 2.00
C LYS A 89 -12.37 -0.57 0.82
N TYR A 90 -12.68 0.54 0.15
CA TYR A 90 -11.81 1.08 -0.90
C TYR A 90 -10.59 1.77 -0.32
N ILE A 91 -9.47 1.66 -1.06
CA ILE A 91 -8.30 2.50 -0.80
C ILE A 91 -8.54 3.86 -1.46
N HIS A 92 -8.42 4.92 -0.67
CA HIS A 92 -8.50 6.28 -1.17
C HIS A 92 -7.24 6.62 -1.97
N THR A 93 -7.44 7.12 -3.19
CA THR A 93 -6.36 7.62 -4.05
C THR A 93 -6.57 9.10 -4.27
N ASP A 94 -5.50 9.85 -4.41
CA ASP A 94 -5.60 11.23 -4.83
C ASP A 94 -6.21 11.32 -6.24
N VAL A 95 -7.02 12.33 -6.48
CA VAL A 95 -7.66 12.55 -7.77
C VAL A 95 -6.64 13.07 -8.79
N ASP A 96 -5.74 13.92 -8.34
CA ASP A 96 -4.74 14.60 -9.17
C ASP A 96 -3.45 13.78 -9.26
N ASP A 97 -3.12 13.00 -8.23
CA ASP A 97 -1.94 12.13 -8.18
C ASP A 97 -2.32 10.65 -8.02
N ARG A 98 -2.39 9.94 -9.14
CA ARG A 98 -2.76 8.51 -9.18
C ARG A 98 -1.75 7.57 -8.50
N LYS A 99 -0.57 8.07 -8.13
CA LYS A 99 0.48 7.32 -7.41
C LYS A 99 0.30 7.41 -5.90
N THR A 100 -0.49 8.38 -5.39
CA THR A 100 -0.69 8.60 -3.96
C THR A 100 -1.89 7.84 -3.43
N PHE A 101 -1.63 6.98 -2.44
CA PHE A 101 -2.62 6.15 -1.73
C PHE A 101 -2.71 6.59 -0.29
N ARG A 102 -3.93 6.87 0.19
CA ARG A 102 -4.20 7.39 1.53
C ARG A 102 -4.79 6.31 2.42
N PHE A 103 -4.24 6.19 3.62
CA PHE A 103 -4.70 5.29 4.67
C PHE A 103 -4.80 6.04 5.99
N VAL A 104 -5.69 5.60 6.86
CA VAL A 104 -5.76 6.06 8.25
C VAL A 104 -5.28 4.96 9.19
N ARG A 105 -4.89 5.34 10.41
CA ARG A 105 -4.34 4.41 11.41
C ARG A 105 -5.23 3.20 11.69
N ASP A 106 -6.55 3.38 11.63
CA ASP A 106 -7.51 2.27 11.80
C ASP A 106 -7.49 1.28 10.62
N GLU A 107 -6.80 1.59 9.54
CA GLU A 107 -6.68 0.78 8.33
C GLU A 107 -5.31 0.11 8.18
N LEU A 108 -4.52 -0.02 9.25
CA LEU A 108 -3.18 -0.60 9.17
C LEU A 108 -3.17 -2.01 8.57
N GLY A 109 -4.19 -2.83 8.81
CA GLY A 109 -4.31 -4.16 8.19
C GLY A 109 -4.43 -4.07 6.65
N LEU A 110 -5.24 -3.14 6.14
CA LEU A 110 -5.39 -2.87 4.71
C LEU A 110 -4.08 -2.32 4.11
N LEU A 111 -3.41 -1.40 4.81
CA LEU A 111 -2.11 -0.84 4.40
C LEU A 111 -1.04 -1.93 4.30
N VAL A 112 -0.92 -2.77 5.32
CA VAL A 112 0.06 -3.87 5.37
C VAL A 112 -0.16 -4.85 4.22
N ASP A 113 -1.40 -5.29 3.99
CA ASP A 113 -1.74 -6.17 2.89
C ASP A 113 -1.47 -5.53 1.52
N PHE A 114 -1.82 -4.25 1.34
CA PHE A 114 -1.56 -3.51 0.11
C PHE A 114 -0.05 -3.44 -0.18
N MET A 115 0.77 -3.04 0.80
CA MET A 115 2.22 -3.00 0.64
C MET A 115 2.79 -4.40 0.41
N ALA A 116 2.31 -5.42 1.11
CA ALA A 116 2.79 -6.80 0.93
C ALA A 116 2.57 -7.30 -0.51
N GLU A 117 1.42 -6.99 -1.11
CA GLU A 117 1.18 -7.34 -2.52
C GLU A 117 2.08 -6.55 -3.49
N LEU A 118 2.43 -5.30 -3.17
CA LEU A 118 3.43 -4.55 -3.94
C LEU A 118 4.83 -5.18 -3.80
N PHE A 119 5.19 -5.60 -2.60
CA PHE A 119 6.52 -6.18 -2.32
C PHE A 119 6.72 -7.57 -2.94
N LYS A 120 5.64 -8.33 -3.14
CA LYS A 120 5.68 -9.63 -3.83
C LYS A 120 5.98 -9.51 -5.33
N GLN A 121 5.75 -8.35 -5.93
CA GLN A 121 6.03 -8.14 -7.34
C GLN A 121 7.54 -8.04 -7.56
N ASP A 122 8.06 -8.71 -8.57
CA ASP A 122 9.47 -8.65 -8.93
C ASP A 122 9.88 -7.28 -9.50
N GLY A 123 11.19 -7.03 -9.47
CA GLY A 123 11.80 -5.85 -10.05
C GLY A 123 12.06 -4.72 -9.07
N HIS A 124 12.50 -3.61 -9.61
CA HIS A 124 12.72 -2.37 -8.87
C HIS A 124 11.39 -1.76 -8.44
N LYS A 125 11.31 -1.32 -7.18
CA LYS A 125 10.23 -0.47 -6.69
C LYS A 125 10.76 0.55 -5.71
N LEU A 126 10.44 1.80 -5.96
CA LEU A 126 10.72 2.92 -5.06
C LEU A 126 9.39 3.44 -4.51
N ILE A 127 9.20 3.31 -3.21
CA ILE A 127 7.95 3.65 -2.54
C ILE A 127 8.23 4.68 -1.45
N GLY A 128 7.58 5.83 -1.53
CA GLY A 128 7.60 6.84 -0.48
C GLY A 128 6.50 6.60 0.55
N ILE A 129 6.79 6.78 1.84
CA ILE A 129 5.77 6.74 2.88
C ILE A 129 5.80 8.04 3.70
N ARG A 130 4.68 8.75 3.68
CA ARG A 130 4.42 9.99 4.41
C ARG A 130 3.58 9.71 5.65
N GLY A 131 3.68 10.55 6.65
CA GLY A 131 2.81 10.52 7.82
C GLY A 131 3.49 11.16 9.02
N MET A 132 2.69 11.59 9.99
CA MET A 132 3.18 12.19 11.23
C MET A 132 4.03 11.20 12.07
N PRO A 133 4.85 11.66 13.00
CA PRO A 133 5.57 10.79 13.92
C PRO A 133 4.62 9.83 14.65
N ARG A 134 5.10 8.60 14.91
CA ARG A 134 4.37 7.57 15.70
C ARG A 134 3.03 7.13 15.11
N VAL A 135 2.74 7.44 13.84
CA VAL A 135 1.51 6.99 13.17
C VAL A 135 1.55 5.49 12.79
N GLY A 136 2.73 4.87 12.76
CA GLY A 136 2.91 3.45 12.46
C GLY A 136 3.56 3.15 11.11
N LYS A 137 4.29 4.11 10.49
CA LYS A 137 4.94 3.94 9.18
C LYS A 137 5.90 2.75 9.15
N THR A 138 6.92 2.82 9.98
CA THR A 138 8.01 1.82 10.03
C THR A 138 7.49 0.43 10.38
N GLU A 139 6.60 0.35 11.37
CA GLU A 139 5.97 -0.90 11.79
C GLU A 139 5.17 -1.54 10.65
N SER A 140 4.43 -0.73 9.88
CA SER A 140 3.67 -1.20 8.73
C SER A 140 4.58 -1.73 7.61
N VAL A 141 5.72 -1.08 7.34
CA VAL A 141 6.70 -1.52 6.35
C VAL A 141 7.32 -2.86 6.75
N VAL A 142 7.71 -3.01 8.02
CA VAL A 142 8.26 -4.27 8.55
C VAL A 142 7.21 -5.38 8.47
N ALA A 143 5.98 -5.12 8.90
CA ALA A 143 4.87 -6.08 8.83
C ALA A 143 4.59 -6.52 7.38
N ALA A 144 4.55 -5.57 6.44
CA ALA A 144 4.35 -5.87 5.02
C ALA A 144 5.49 -6.70 4.43
N SER A 145 6.75 -6.45 4.85
CA SER A 145 7.91 -7.25 4.43
C SER A 145 7.77 -8.69 4.91
N VAL A 146 7.36 -8.90 6.17
CA VAL A 146 7.07 -10.24 6.72
C VAL A 146 5.95 -10.94 5.94
N CYS A 147 4.83 -10.25 5.69
CA CYS A 147 3.71 -10.79 4.93
C CYS A 147 4.08 -11.11 3.46
N ALA A 148 5.06 -10.42 2.90
CA ALA A 148 5.60 -10.69 1.58
C ALA A 148 6.69 -11.77 1.56
N ASN A 149 7.03 -12.35 2.72
CA ASN A 149 8.17 -13.27 2.90
C ASN A 149 9.50 -12.68 2.42
N LYS A 150 9.72 -11.38 2.68
CA LYS A 150 10.96 -10.66 2.38
C LYS A 150 11.71 -10.33 3.66
N ARG A 151 13.05 -10.28 3.56
CA ARG A 151 13.89 -9.66 4.57
C ARG A 151 13.67 -8.16 4.55
N TRP A 152 14.00 -7.49 5.65
CA TRP A 152 14.05 -6.02 5.69
C TRP A 152 15.38 -5.56 6.28
N LEU A 153 15.84 -4.42 5.80
CA LEU A 153 17.12 -3.84 6.22
C LEU A 153 17.01 -2.33 6.31
N PHE A 154 17.31 -1.79 7.48
CA PHE A 154 17.39 -0.35 7.68
C PHE A 154 18.75 0.17 7.20
N LEU A 155 18.74 1.09 6.25
CA LEU A 155 19.92 1.86 5.84
C LEU A 155 20.09 3.10 6.72
N SER A 156 18.97 3.73 7.07
CA SER A 156 18.87 4.79 8.06
C SER A 156 17.58 4.64 8.85
N SER A 157 17.60 4.99 10.14
CA SER A 157 16.41 4.87 11.00
C SER A 157 16.56 5.68 12.28
N THR A 158 15.47 6.32 12.69
CA THR A 158 15.33 6.90 14.04
C THR A 158 15.08 5.83 15.09
N MET A 159 14.38 4.75 14.77
CA MET A 159 14.03 3.67 15.69
C MET A 159 15.24 2.89 16.20
N ILE A 160 16.25 2.69 15.37
CA ILE A 160 17.48 1.96 15.72
C ILE A 160 18.59 2.97 16.02
N LYS A 161 18.50 3.67 17.14
CA LYS A 161 19.52 4.62 17.65
C LYS A 161 20.08 5.54 16.56
N GLN A 162 19.23 6.02 15.67
CA GLN A 162 19.58 6.89 14.54
C GLN A 162 20.71 6.31 13.67
N THR A 163 20.58 5.02 13.35
CA THR A 163 21.55 4.30 12.53
C THR A 163 21.62 4.91 11.14
N VAL A 164 22.86 5.08 10.63
CA VAL A 164 23.16 5.39 9.23
C VAL A 164 24.23 4.40 8.77
N ARG A 165 23.88 3.54 7.81
CA ARG A 165 24.80 2.53 7.27
C ARG A 165 25.57 3.11 6.08
N SER A 166 26.85 2.85 6.03
CA SER A 166 27.73 3.27 4.93
C SER A 166 28.20 2.10 4.06
N GLU A 167 27.86 0.87 4.48
CA GLU A 167 28.21 -0.36 3.78
C GLU A 167 27.27 -1.49 4.14
N LEU A 168 27.16 -2.49 3.29
CA LEU A 168 26.46 -3.75 3.53
C LEU A 168 27.47 -4.89 3.59
N ILE A 169 27.14 -5.90 4.41
CA ILE A 169 27.92 -7.13 4.49
C ILE A 169 27.49 -8.09 3.37
N GLU A 170 28.30 -9.13 3.15
CA GLU A 170 28.00 -10.19 2.19
C GLU A 170 26.62 -10.81 2.46
N GLY A 171 25.79 -10.93 1.40
CA GLY A 171 24.42 -11.47 1.47
C GLY A 171 23.34 -10.45 1.84
N GLU A 172 23.68 -9.21 2.20
CA GLU A 172 22.70 -8.12 2.39
C GLU A 172 22.29 -7.47 1.06
N TYR A 173 23.13 -7.53 0.01
CA TYR A 173 22.75 -7.17 -1.37
C TYR A 173 21.86 -8.28 -1.95
N ASN A 174 20.57 -8.17 -1.79
CA ASN A 174 19.64 -9.23 -2.17
C ASN A 174 18.31 -8.67 -2.67
N THR A 175 17.82 -9.19 -3.79
CA THR A 175 16.54 -8.78 -4.40
C THR A 175 15.32 -9.17 -3.55
N ASN A 176 15.49 -10.15 -2.63
CA ASN A 176 14.44 -10.53 -1.68
C ASN A 176 14.52 -9.72 -0.35
N THR A 177 15.13 -8.54 -0.39
CA THR A 177 15.23 -7.63 0.76
C THR A 177 14.48 -6.33 0.46
N THR A 178 13.70 -5.86 1.44
CA THR A 178 13.14 -4.50 1.47
C THR A 178 14.12 -3.58 2.18
N TYR A 179 14.64 -2.59 1.47
CA TYR A 179 15.58 -1.60 2.03
C TYR A 179 14.80 -0.38 2.51
N ILE A 180 15.03 0.01 3.77
CA ILE A 180 14.28 1.08 4.44
C ILE A 180 15.24 2.24 4.70
N ILE A 181 14.87 3.41 4.18
CA ILE A 181 15.61 4.66 4.25
C ILE A 181 14.75 5.68 4.98
N ASP A 182 15.25 6.23 6.07
CA ASP A 182 14.66 7.39 6.72
C ASP A 182 15.24 8.66 6.10
N GLY A 183 14.42 9.42 5.35
CA GLY A 183 14.84 10.62 4.64
C GLY A 183 15.35 11.71 5.59
N ILE A 184 14.75 11.87 6.78
CA ILE A 184 15.21 12.86 7.77
C ILE A 184 16.58 12.49 8.32
N VAL A 185 16.76 11.22 8.73
CA VAL A 185 18.04 10.75 9.29
C VAL A 185 19.15 10.79 8.24
N SER A 186 18.87 10.34 7.02
CA SER A 186 19.82 10.41 5.91
C SER A 186 20.26 11.85 5.62
N THR A 187 19.31 12.79 5.52
CA THR A 187 19.61 14.20 5.26
C THR A 187 20.49 14.83 6.34
N ARG A 188 20.25 14.49 7.60
CA ARG A 188 20.96 15.13 8.72
C ARG A 188 22.30 14.49 9.08
N ARG A 189 22.48 13.19 8.85
CA ARG A 189 23.60 12.40 9.40
C ARG A 189 24.38 11.60 8.38
N ALA A 190 23.93 11.52 7.13
CA ALA A 190 24.62 10.75 6.11
C ALA A 190 25.97 11.38 5.75
N ASN A 191 26.93 10.51 5.49
CA ASN A 191 28.19 10.86 4.83
C ASN A 191 28.15 10.44 3.35
N GLU A 192 29.17 10.77 2.57
CA GLU A 192 29.23 10.43 1.14
C GLU A 192 29.14 8.92 0.89
N LYS A 193 29.71 8.09 1.78
CA LYS A 193 29.62 6.62 1.63
C LYS A 193 28.19 6.10 1.77
N HIS A 194 27.37 6.70 2.66
CA HIS A 194 25.96 6.35 2.77
C HIS A 194 25.20 6.69 1.49
N TRP A 195 25.43 7.88 0.92
CA TRP A 195 24.80 8.31 -0.33
C TRP A 195 25.23 7.42 -1.50
N GLN A 196 26.50 7.02 -1.57
CA GLN A 196 26.98 6.07 -2.56
C GLN A 196 26.28 4.72 -2.42
N LEU A 197 26.14 4.21 -1.19
CA LEU A 197 25.39 2.96 -0.91
C LEU A 197 23.94 3.07 -1.38
N ILE A 198 23.27 4.19 -1.12
CA ILE A 198 21.88 4.42 -1.60
C ILE A 198 21.84 4.36 -3.13
N ARG A 199 22.75 5.06 -3.84
CA ARG A 199 22.81 5.03 -5.31
C ARG A 199 23.01 3.62 -5.86
N GLU A 200 23.90 2.84 -5.27
CA GLU A 200 24.10 1.43 -5.64
C GLU A 200 22.83 0.58 -5.44
N LEU A 201 22.15 0.75 -4.32
CA LEU A 201 20.92 0.02 -4.03
C LEU A 201 19.76 0.44 -4.93
N MET A 202 19.72 1.69 -5.39
CA MET A 202 18.69 2.13 -6.33
C MET A 202 18.77 1.41 -7.68
N GLN A 203 19.94 0.88 -8.05
CA GLN A 203 20.10 0.06 -9.27
C GLN A 203 19.64 -1.40 -9.07
N LEU A 204 19.47 -1.85 -7.84
CA LEU A 204 19.09 -3.23 -7.55
C LEU A 204 17.59 -3.46 -7.85
N PRO A 205 17.19 -4.57 -8.50
CA PRO A 205 15.78 -4.91 -8.69
C PRO A 205 15.14 -5.44 -7.39
N ALA A 206 15.01 -4.57 -6.42
CA ALA A 206 14.46 -4.83 -5.08
C ALA A 206 13.50 -3.70 -4.67
N VAL A 207 12.80 -3.89 -3.56
CA VAL A 207 11.92 -2.88 -2.96
C VAL A 207 12.75 -1.90 -2.12
N LYS A 208 12.59 -0.61 -2.33
CA LYS A 208 13.13 0.47 -1.50
C LYS A 208 11.96 1.29 -0.96
N ILE A 209 11.99 1.52 0.34
CA ILE A 209 11.04 2.35 1.05
C ILE A 209 11.77 3.58 1.56
N VAL A 210 11.25 4.75 1.23
CA VAL A 210 11.75 6.02 1.76
C VAL A 210 10.69 6.62 2.67
N GLU A 211 10.97 6.65 3.96
CA GLU A 211 10.18 7.44 4.90
C GLU A 211 10.53 8.93 4.72
N HIS A 212 9.53 9.79 4.74
CA HIS A 212 9.68 11.22 4.48
C HIS A 212 10.28 11.54 3.10
N PRO A 213 9.66 11.05 1.99
CA PRO A 213 10.19 11.20 0.64
C PRO A 213 10.39 12.67 0.25
N ASP A 214 9.53 13.58 0.72
CA ASP A 214 9.64 15.02 0.42
C ASP A 214 10.93 15.65 0.95
N ILE A 215 11.46 15.17 2.08
CA ILE A 215 12.74 15.60 2.63
C ILE A 215 13.90 14.94 1.88
N PHE A 216 13.75 13.66 1.56
CA PHE A 216 14.76 12.90 0.82
C PHE A 216 15.06 13.52 -0.55
N VAL A 217 14.03 13.94 -1.31
CA VAL A 217 14.24 14.53 -2.65
C VAL A 217 14.88 15.94 -2.60
N GLN A 218 14.78 16.66 -1.47
CA GLN A 218 15.44 17.97 -1.34
C GLN A 218 16.98 17.88 -1.29
N THR A 219 17.53 16.74 -0.92
CA THR A 219 18.95 16.54 -0.65
C THR A 219 19.61 15.52 -1.58
N THR A 220 18.84 14.97 -2.51
CA THR A 220 19.30 13.93 -3.44
C THR A 220 19.04 14.35 -4.90
N GLU A 221 19.57 13.57 -5.84
CA GLU A 221 19.26 13.68 -7.26
C GLU A 221 17.88 13.16 -7.65
N TYR A 222 17.17 12.48 -6.73
CA TYR A 222 15.84 11.91 -6.98
C TYR A 222 14.76 12.97 -6.85
N THR A 223 13.64 12.73 -7.55
CA THR A 223 12.44 13.58 -7.56
C THR A 223 11.21 12.77 -7.13
N MET A 224 10.10 13.44 -6.88
CA MET A 224 8.85 12.74 -6.56
C MET A 224 8.35 11.87 -7.73
N ASP A 225 8.74 12.17 -8.96
CA ASP A 225 8.37 11.40 -10.15
C ASP A 225 9.07 10.04 -10.23
N ASP A 226 10.23 9.89 -9.58
CA ASP A 226 10.96 8.63 -9.51
C ASP A 226 10.28 7.57 -8.62
N PHE A 227 9.36 7.99 -7.76
CA PHE A 227 8.60 7.07 -6.93
C PHE A 227 7.48 6.39 -7.73
N ASP A 228 7.42 5.06 -7.63
CA ASP A 228 6.32 4.26 -8.21
C ASP A 228 5.01 4.45 -7.44
N TYR A 229 5.12 4.61 -6.12
CA TYR A 229 4.00 4.78 -5.19
C TYR A 229 4.35 5.75 -4.07
N ILE A 230 3.38 6.57 -3.68
CA ILE A 230 3.41 7.37 -2.45
C ILE A 230 2.29 6.87 -1.54
N ILE A 231 2.62 6.56 -0.31
CA ILE A 231 1.68 6.13 0.72
C ILE A 231 1.60 7.24 1.75
N GLU A 232 0.39 7.74 2.00
CA GLU A 232 0.10 8.67 3.08
C GLU A 232 -0.61 7.92 4.20
N LEU A 233 0.04 7.82 5.37
CA LEU A 233 -0.55 7.27 6.57
C LEU A 233 -0.88 8.40 7.55
N ARG A 234 -2.15 8.55 7.86
CA ARG A 234 -2.72 9.59 8.70
C ARG A 234 -3.28 9.01 10.00
N SER A 235 -3.32 9.79 11.06
CA SER A 235 -3.99 9.38 12.31
C SER A 235 -5.52 9.38 12.11
N HIS A 236 -6.04 10.33 11.34
CA HIS A 236 -7.46 10.45 10.98
C HIS A 236 -7.61 11.08 9.58
N VAL A 237 -8.80 10.99 9.01
CA VAL A 237 -9.07 11.33 7.58
C VAL A 237 -8.70 12.79 7.24
N ASP A 238 -8.96 13.71 8.15
CA ASP A 238 -8.77 15.16 7.94
C ASP A 238 -7.38 15.65 8.38
N GLU A 239 -6.45 14.74 8.75
CA GLU A 239 -5.10 15.14 9.15
C GLU A 239 -4.30 15.64 7.95
N GLU A 240 -3.73 16.82 8.07
CA GLU A 240 -2.74 17.35 7.13
C GLU A 240 -1.33 16.94 7.55
N ILE A 241 -0.55 16.38 6.62
CA ILE A 241 0.83 16.01 6.86
C ILE A 241 1.69 17.24 6.61
N THR A 242 2.17 17.88 7.69
CA THR A 242 3.04 19.05 7.64
C THR A 242 4.42 18.71 8.19
N TYR A 243 5.47 19.07 7.46
CA TYR A 243 6.86 18.80 7.89
C TYR A 243 7.42 19.88 8.83
N GLU A 244 6.83 21.08 8.86
CA GLU A 244 7.26 22.17 9.77
C GLU A 244 7.12 21.83 11.26
N SER A 245 6.11 21.02 11.61
CA SER A 245 5.92 20.54 12.98
C SER A 245 6.97 19.52 13.44
N PHE A 246 7.67 18.87 12.52
CA PHE A 246 8.72 17.90 12.85
C PHE A 246 9.97 18.58 13.41
N GLU A 247 10.32 19.76 12.93
CA GLU A 247 11.48 20.50 13.44
C GLU A 247 11.26 20.98 14.88
N GLN A 248 10.06 21.42 15.22
CA GLN A 248 9.75 21.93 16.55
C GLN A 248 9.59 20.82 17.61
N GLN A 249 9.05 19.67 17.26
CA GLN A 249 8.88 18.57 18.23
C GLN A 249 10.22 17.91 18.61
N GLN A 250 11.15 17.77 17.65
CA GLN A 250 12.47 17.22 17.95
C GLN A 250 13.37 18.19 18.73
N PHE A 251 13.24 19.49 18.54
CA PHE A 251 13.94 20.49 19.38
C PHE A 251 13.53 20.40 20.84
N ASN A 252 12.25 20.08 21.11
CA ASN A 252 11.76 19.94 22.47
C ASN A 252 12.17 18.60 23.13
N GLU A 253 12.38 17.53 22.37
CA GLU A 253 12.87 16.24 22.88
C GLU A 253 14.39 16.27 23.16
N GLU A 254 15.19 16.96 22.35
CA GLU A 254 16.63 17.13 22.60
C GLU A 254 16.92 18.10 23.73
N SER A 255 16.09 19.13 23.95
CA SER A 255 16.20 20.04 25.07
C SER A 255 15.70 19.47 26.42
N GLY A 256 14.83 18.45 26.37
CA GLY A 256 14.29 17.78 27.57
C GLY A 256 15.24 16.75 28.21
N PHE A 257 16.28 16.31 27.51
CA PHE A 257 17.22 15.30 28.01
C PHE A 257 18.41 15.88 28.80
N SER A 258 18.52 17.20 28.86
CA SER A 258 19.62 17.91 29.56
C SER A 258 19.33 18.22 31.02
N MET A 259 18.23 17.74 31.63
CA MET A 259 17.84 18.16 33.01
C MET A 259 17.79 17.04 34.05
N PHE A 260 18.42 15.87 33.80
CA PHE A 260 18.61 14.83 34.82
C PHE A 260 20.04 14.28 34.79
N ASP A 261 21.01 15.15 35.13
CA ASP A 261 22.28 14.76 35.72
C ASP A 261 22.29 15.23 37.17
N PHE A 262 21.94 14.31 38.06
CA PHE A 262 22.39 14.28 39.46
C PHE A 262 22.45 12.83 39.93
#